data_f3fd68aaa55a0443132a5fe44821001d
#
_entry.id   f3fd68aaa55a0443132a5fe44821001d
#
_cell.length_a   1.000
_cell.length_b   1.000
_cell.length_c   1.000
_cell.angle_alpha   90.00
_cell.angle_beta   90.00
_cell.angle_gamma   90.00
#
_symmetry.space_group_name_H-M   'P 1'
#
loop_
_entity.id
_entity.type
_entity.pdbx_description
1 polymer ?
#
loop_
_entity_poly.entity_id
_entity_poly.type
_entity_poly.pdbx_seq_one_letter_code
_entity_poly.pdbx_strand_id
1 'polypeptide(L)'
;FARPDSIMDGQSVYQARRNMGRILAREAPADADLVLGVPDSGIPSAMGFAFESGIPYSDGIVKNRYVGRTFIQPTQAMRQLGIRLKLNPLPSVIRGKRLVVIDDSIVRGNTSKKLIEMLRDAGATEVHMRIVSPEVMWPCFYGIDTDTRDQLIAANMTNDEMCEWMGADSLAFISLQGLRDSLPDVRTPGYCEACFSGEYPVDIPAYTARNSFMTKADFAAAYEKEAQEAENTQVSV
;
A
#
# COMPACT_ATOMS: atom_id res chain seq x y z
N PHE A 1 -7.81 -0.23 -9.28
CA PHE A 1 -9.21 -0.72 -9.24
C PHE A 1 -9.67 -1.38 -10.55
N ALA A 2 -8.90 -1.25 -11.65
CA ALA A 2 -9.23 -1.91 -12.91
C ALA A 2 -9.08 -3.44 -12.82
N ARG A 3 -9.91 -4.17 -13.54
CA ARG A 3 -9.78 -5.63 -13.66
C ARG A 3 -8.52 -5.97 -14.48
N PRO A 4 -7.87 -7.11 -14.23
CA PRO A 4 -6.65 -7.50 -14.97
C PRO A 4 -6.85 -7.62 -16.48
N ASP A 5 -8.05 -8.00 -16.91
CA ASP A 5 -8.43 -8.15 -18.31
C ASP A 5 -8.82 -6.85 -19.01
N SER A 6 -8.77 -5.70 -18.31
CA SER A 6 -9.06 -4.39 -18.87
C SER A 6 -7.93 -3.87 -19.76
N ILE A 7 -8.31 -3.08 -20.76
CA ILE A 7 -7.40 -2.26 -21.57
C ILE A 7 -7.73 -0.80 -21.24
N MET A 8 -6.73 -0.03 -20.82
CA MET A 8 -6.85 1.40 -20.52
C MET A 8 -5.84 2.14 -21.40
N ASP A 9 -6.31 3.11 -22.18
CA ASP A 9 -5.49 3.90 -23.12
C ASP A 9 -4.60 3.06 -24.04
N GLY A 10 -5.12 1.91 -24.49
CA GLY A 10 -4.39 0.94 -25.30
C GLY A 10 -3.45 0.00 -24.53
N GLN A 11 -3.32 0.18 -23.21
CA GLN A 11 -2.46 -0.62 -22.34
C GLN A 11 -3.24 -1.73 -21.65
N SER A 12 -2.70 -2.95 -21.66
CA SER A 12 -3.22 -4.06 -20.86
C SER A 12 -2.87 -3.85 -19.38
N VAL A 13 -3.88 -3.79 -18.53
CA VAL A 13 -3.70 -3.68 -17.07
C VAL A 13 -2.89 -4.88 -16.52
N TYR A 14 -3.13 -6.08 -17.04
CA TYR A 14 -2.36 -7.26 -16.67
C TYR A 14 -0.87 -7.10 -17.00
N GLN A 15 -0.55 -6.66 -18.22
CA GLN A 15 0.83 -6.51 -18.65
C GLN A 15 1.54 -5.38 -17.89
N ALA A 16 0.85 -4.25 -17.66
CA ALA A 16 1.36 -3.16 -16.84
C ALA A 16 1.75 -3.64 -15.43
N ARG A 17 0.87 -4.38 -14.76
CA ARG A 17 1.17 -4.95 -13.44
C ARG A 17 2.34 -5.92 -13.47
N ARG A 18 2.47 -6.76 -14.50
CA ARG A 18 3.65 -7.62 -14.65
C ARG A 18 4.95 -6.82 -14.80
N ASN A 19 4.91 -5.75 -15.60
CA ASN A 19 6.07 -4.88 -15.77
C ASN A 19 6.46 -4.18 -14.46
N MET A 20 5.47 -3.69 -13.68
CA MET A 20 5.71 -3.13 -12.34
C MET A 20 6.47 -4.13 -11.45
N GLY A 21 6.02 -5.38 -11.41
CA GLY A 21 6.70 -6.43 -10.64
C GLY A 21 8.13 -6.70 -11.10
N ARG A 22 8.38 -6.72 -12.41
CA ARG A 22 9.74 -6.90 -12.97
C ARG A 22 10.67 -5.74 -12.61
N ILE A 23 10.17 -4.50 -12.70
CA ILE A 23 10.95 -3.32 -12.34
C ILE A 23 11.25 -3.33 -10.83
N LEU A 24 10.25 -3.61 -10.01
CA LEU A 24 10.41 -3.68 -8.55
C LEU A 24 11.43 -4.75 -8.13
N ALA A 25 11.52 -5.89 -8.84
CA ALA A 25 12.54 -6.91 -8.58
C ALA A 25 13.97 -6.39 -8.83
N ARG A 26 14.15 -5.48 -9.79
CA ARG A 26 15.44 -4.84 -10.06
C ARG A 26 15.77 -3.73 -9.06
N GLU A 27 14.77 -2.91 -8.69
CA GLU A 27 14.94 -1.79 -7.76
C GLU A 27 15.14 -2.26 -6.32
N ALA A 28 14.41 -3.31 -5.91
CA ALA A 28 14.38 -3.79 -4.54
C ALA A 28 14.42 -5.33 -4.48
N PRO A 29 15.54 -5.95 -4.83
CA PRO A 29 15.71 -7.40 -4.71
C PRO A 29 15.58 -7.87 -3.27
N ALA A 30 15.31 -9.16 -3.07
CA ALA A 30 15.30 -9.81 -1.77
C ALA A 30 15.87 -11.22 -1.89
N ASP A 31 16.55 -11.70 -0.86
CA ASP A 31 16.96 -13.09 -0.74
C ASP A 31 15.83 -13.87 -0.07
N ALA A 32 15.11 -14.67 -0.84
CA ALA A 32 13.94 -15.40 -0.38
C ALA A 32 13.74 -16.71 -1.16
N ASP A 33 12.89 -17.56 -0.61
CA ASP A 33 12.64 -18.90 -1.17
C ASP A 33 11.41 -18.90 -2.09
N LEU A 34 10.51 -17.92 -1.94
CA LEU A 34 9.21 -17.93 -2.63
C LEU A 34 8.63 -16.54 -2.80
N VAL A 35 8.05 -16.27 -3.97
CA VAL A 35 7.27 -15.07 -4.25
C VAL A 35 5.78 -15.39 -4.15
N LEU A 36 5.03 -14.59 -3.40
CA LEU A 36 3.57 -14.64 -3.29
C LEU A 36 2.95 -13.32 -3.76
N GLY A 37 1.76 -13.39 -4.34
CA GLY A 37 0.94 -12.21 -4.65
C GLY A 37 -0.24 -12.11 -3.71
N VAL A 38 -0.53 -10.91 -3.23
CA VAL A 38 -1.80 -10.65 -2.51
C VAL A 38 -2.95 -10.68 -3.51
N PRO A 39 -3.88 -11.62 -3.38
CA PRO A 39 -4.95 -11.76 -4.37
C PRO A 39 -6.02 -10.66 -4.25
N ASP A 40 -6.60 -10.18 -5.38
CA ASP A 40 -6.35 -10.63 -6.75
C ASP A 40 -5.34 -9.70 -7.46
N SER A 41 -5.15 -8.46 -6.97
CA SER A 41 -4.42 -7.36 -7.64
C SER A 41 -2.90 -7.57 -7.68
N GLY A 42 -2.31 -8.14 -6.64
CA GLY A 42 -0.86 -8.39 -6.55
C GLY A 42 -0.36 -9.57 -7.38
N ILE A 43 -1.23 -10.48 -7.81
CA ILE A 43 -0.83 -11.71 -8.52
C ILE A 43 -0.04 -11.44 -9.80
N PRO A 44 -0.49 -10.61 -10.76
CA PRO A 44 0.28 -10.36 -11.97
C PRO A 44 1.66 -9.75 -11.70
N SER A 45 1.73 -8.86 -10.71
CA SER A 45 2.99 -8.22 -10.30
C SER A 45 3.94 -9.24 -9.64
N ALA A 46 3.41 -10.14 -8.80
CA ALA A 46 4.20 -11.22 -8.21
C ALA A 46 4.78 -12.16 -9.27
N MET A 47 4.01 -12.50 -10.30
CA MET A 47 4.52 -13.26 -11.45
C MET A 47 5.62 -12.49 -12.19
N GLY A 48 5.49 -11.17 -12.32
CA GLY A 48 6.52 -10.32 -12.93
C GLY A 48 7.80 -10.30 -12.09
N PHE A 49 7.67 -10.12 -10.77
CA PHE A 49 8.78 -10.12 -9.83
C PHE A 49 9.52 -11.48 -9.83
N ALA A 50 8.79 -12.57 -9.75
CA ALA A 50 9.35 -13.92 -9.77
C ALA A 50 10.11 -14.21 -11.06
N PHE A 51 9.55 -13.81 -12.19
CA PHE A 51 10.22 -13.96 -13.51
C PHE A 51 11.56 -13.23 -13.57
N GLU A 52 11.61 -11.99 -13.05
CA GLU A 52 12.81 -11.15 -13.10
C GLU A 52 13.86 -11.56 -12.07
N SER A 53 13.42 -11.88 -10.84
CA SER A 53 14.31 -12.27 -9.74
C SER A 53 14.83 -13.71 -9.84
N GLY A 54 14.13 -14.58 -10.58
CA GLY A 54 14.40 -16.02 -10.60
C GLY A 54 13.89 -16.78 -9.38
N ILE A 55 13.27 -16.10 -8.40
CA ILE A 55 12.66 -16.73 -7.22
C ILE A 55 11.33 -17.37 -7.65
N PRO A 56 11.04 -18.64 -7.27
CA PRO A 56 9.81 -19.31 -7.65
C PRO A 56 8.55 -18.58 -7.18
N TYR A 57 7.52 -18.50 -8.03
CA TYR A 57 6.18 -18.06 -7.65
C TYR A 57 5.32 -19.23 -7.18
N SER A 58 4.46 -19.01 -6.17
CA SER A 58 3.40 -19.93 -5.79
C SER A 58 2.18 -19.18 -5.22
N ASP A 59 1.01 -19.82 -5.29
CA ASP A 59 -0.20 -19.38 -4.63
C ASP A 59 -0.13 -19.75 -3.13
N GLY A 60 0.40 -18.88 -2.31
CA GLY A 60 0.48 -19.08 -0.85
C GLY A 60 -0.63 -18.40 -0.07
N ILE A 61 -1.42 -17.54 -0.72
CA ILE A 61 -2.54 -16.80 -0.14
C ILE A 61 -3.77 -17.01 -1.01
N VAL A 62 -4.86 -17.51 -0.42
CA VAL A 62 -6.11 -17.74 -1.13
C VAL A 62 -7.17 -16.75 -0.66
N LYS A 63 -7.85 -16.11 -1.61
CA LYS A 63 -8.98 -15.25 -1.33
C LYS A 63 -10.25 -16.05 -1.17
N ASN A 64 -10.92 -15.92 -0.04
CA ASN A 64 -12.23 -16.50 0.16
C ASN A 64 -13.28 -15.71 -0.64
N ARG A 65 -13.79 -16.33 -1.72
CA ARG A 65 -14.79 -15.72 -2.61
C ARG A 65 -16.22 -15.81 -2.07
N TYR A 66 -16.45 -16.63 -1.06
CA TYR A 66 -17.77 -16.81 -0.43
C TYR A 66 -18.07 -15.75 0.63
N VAL A 67 -17.05 -15.06 1.15
CA VAL A 67 -17.21 -13.89 2.01
C VAL A 67 -17.36 -12.68 1.12
N GLY A 68 -18.57 -12.21 0.91
CA GLY A 68 -18.91 -11.01 0.17
C GLY A 68 -18.21 -9.77 0.74
N ARG A 69 -18.30 -8.61 0.05
CA ARG A 69 -17.91 -7.32 0.61
C ARG A 69 -18.70 -7.14 1.90
N THR A 70 -18.07 -7.35 3.05
CA THR A 70 -18.63 -7.01 4.35
C THR A 70 -18.76 -5.49 4.37
N PHE A 71 -19.98 -5.02 4.06
CA PHE A 71 -20.35 -3.63 4.18
C PHE A 71 -19.99 -3.17 5.58
N ILE A 72 -19.33 -2.00 5.63
CA ILE A 72 -19.17 -1.09 6.77
C ILE A 72 -19.50 -1.74 8.11
N GLN A 73 -18.54 -2.46 8.66
CA GLN A 73 -18.72 -3.02 9.99
C GLN A 73 -18.39 -1.92 11.02
N PRO A 74 -19.27 -1.65 11.98
CA PRO A 74 -19.17 -0.48 12.86
C PRO A 74 -18.03 -0.55 13.86
N THR A 75 -17.42 -1.72 14.09
CA THR A 75 -16.34 -1.85 15.07
C THR A 75 -15.03 -2.31 14.44
N GLN A 76 -13.91 -1.88 15.06
CA GLN A 76 -12.55 -2.25 14.62
C GLN A 76 -12.30 -3.76 14.71
N ALA A 77 -12.84 -4.43 15.73
CA ALA A 77 -12.75 -5.88 15.90
C ALA A 77 -13.43 -6.65 14.74
N MET A 78 -14.59 -6.18 14.28
CA MET A 78 -15.30 -6.78 13.15
C MET A 78 -14.57 -6.54 11.82
N ARG A 79 -13.89 -5.40 11.65
CA ARG A 79 -13.05 -5.14 10.48
C ARG A 79 -11.83 -6.06 10.44
N GLN A 80 -11.19 -6.32 11.58
CA GLN A 80 -10.07 -7.27 11.69
C GLN A 80 -10.50 -8.71 11.40
N LEU A 81 -11.66 -9.13 11.90
CA LEU A 81 -12.25 -10.42 11.57
C LEU A 81 -12.54 -10.54 10.07
N GLY A 82 -13.00 -9.44 9.44
CA GLY A 82 -13.28 -9.38 8.00
C GLY A 82 -12.05 -9.63 7.11
N ILE A 83 -10.85 -9.22 7.51
CA ILE A 83 -9.60 -9.49 6.78
C ILE A 83 -9.24 -10.98 6.91
N ARG A 84 -9.28 -11.54 8.11
CA ARG A 84 -9.04 -12.99 8.36
C ARG A 84 -10.00 -13.89 7.59
N LEU A 85 -11.24 -13.45 7.37
CA LEU A 85 -12.21 -14.21 6.59
C LEU A 85 -11.99 -14.12 5.07
N LYS A 86 -11.25 -13.09 4.60
CA LYS A 86 -11.04 -12.84 3.16
C LYS A 86 -9.77 -13.45 2.60
N LEU A 87 -8.69 -13.46 3.37
CA LEU A 87 -7.38 -13.94 2.95
C LEU A 87 -6.95 -15.11 3.83
N ASN A 88 -6.65 -16.24 3.22
CA ASN A 88 -6.25 -17.46 3.92
C ASN A 88 -4.86 -17.89 3.44
N PRO A 89 -3.82 -17.77 4.28
CA PRO A 89 -2.51 -18.34 4.01
C PRO A 89 -2.59 -19.87 3.89
N LEU A 90 -1.74 -20.45 3.05
CA LEU A 90 -1.59 -21.91 2.90
C LEU A 90 -0.34 -22.39 3.66
N PRO A 91 -0.46 -22.94 4.89
CA PRO A 91 0.68 -23.37 5.68
C PRO A 91 1.55 -24.43 4.98
N SER A 92 0.95 -25.28 4.14
CA SER A 92 1.68 -26.29 3.35
C SER A 92 2.65 -25.69 2.32
N VAL A 93 2.43 -24.44 1.91
CA VAL A 93 3.29 -23.71 0.97
C VAL A 93 4.28 -22.82 1.69
N ILE A 94 3.86 -22.19 2.81
CA ILE A 94 4.53 -21.08 3.50
C ILE A 94 5.51 -21.57 4.57
N ARG A 95 5.19 -22.63 5.29
CA ARG A 95 5.93 -23.05 6.49
C ARG A 95 7.40 -23.23 6.23
N GLY A 96 8.22 -22.56 7.06
CA GLY A 96 9.69 -22.62 7.00
C GLY A 96 10.31 -21.87 5.83
N LYS A 97 9.52 -21.02 5.12
CA LYS A 97 9.99 -20.26 3.95
C LYS A 97 10.22 -18.80 4.26
N ARG A 98 11.21 -18.21 3.59
CA ARG A 98 11.41 -16.77 3.46
C ARG A 98 10.60 -16.30 2.25
N LEU A 99 9.75 -15.33 2.45
CA LEU A 99 8.74 -14.90 1.47
C LEU A 99 9.01 -13.51 0.94
N VAL A 100 8.89 -13.33 -0.37
CA VAL A 100 8.59 -12.01 -0.96
C VAL A 100 7.09 -11.93 -1.19
N VAL A 101 6.44 -10.96 -0.59
CA VAL A 101 4.99 -10.75 -0.71
C VAL A 101 4.73 -9.46 -1.49
N ILE A 102 4.09 -9.61 -2.64
CA ILE A 102 3.81 -8.50 -3.55
C ILE A 102 2.37 -8.03 -3.35
N ASP A 103 2.20 -6.73 -3.06
CA ASP A 103 0.88 -6.09 -2.99
C ASP A 103 0.82 -4.86 -3.91
N ASP A 104 -0.37 -4.35 -4.18
CA ASP A 104 -0.59 -3.23 -5.11
C ASP A 104 -0.25 -1.88 -4.46
N SER A 105 -0.65 -1.65 -3.23
CA SER A 105 -0.43 -0.37 -2.53
C SER A 105 -0.57 -0.51 -1.01
N ILE A 106 0.06 0.39 -0.26
CA ILE A 106 -0.17 0.59 1.16
C ILE A 106 -0.73 2.00 1.38
N VAL A 107 -1.93 2.08 1.96
CA VAL A 107 -2.59 3.36 2.27
C VAL A 107 -2.57 3.60 3.79
N ARG A 108 -3.33 2.80 4.56
CA ARG A 108 -3.41 2.90 6.03
C ARG A 108 -2.56 1.83 6.74
N GLY A 109 -2.01 0.86 6.03
CA GLY A 109 -1.13 -0.20 6.52
C GLY A 109 -1.79 -1.34 7.31
N ASN A 110 -3.01 -1.16 7.82
CA ASN A 110 -3.67 -2.14 8.69
C ASN A 110 -3.86 -3.53 8.03
N THR A 111 -4.15 -3.55 6.74
CA THR A 111 -4.31 -4.80 5.97
C THR A 111 -2.98 -5.53 5.84
N SER A 112 -1.93 -4.81 5.49
CA SER A 112 -0.57 -5.36 5.30
C SER A 112 -0.02 -5.90 6.62
N LYS A 113 -0.18 -5.15 7.74
CA LYS A 113 0.20 -5.62 9.09
C LYS A 113 -0.49 -6.94 9.43
N LYS A 114 -1.81 -7.01 9.22
CA LYS A 114 -2.59 -8.22 9.52
C LYS A 114 -2.21 -9.39 8.63
N LEU A 115 -1.90 -9.12 7.37
CA LEU A 115 -1.43 -10.15 6.44
C LEU A 115 -0.09 -10.73 6.90
N ILE A 116 0.87 -9.89 7.31
CA ILE A 116 2.17 -10.34 7.81
C ILE A 116 2.00 -11.20 9.07
N GLU A 117 1.17 -10.78 10.03
CA GLU A 117 0.84 -11.60 11.21
C GLU A 117 0.31 -12.99 10.80
N MET A 118 -0.61 -13.05 9.85
CA MET A 118 -1.17 -14.32 9.38
C MET A 118 -0.15 -15.21 8.65
N LEU A 119 0.79 -14.62 7.91
CA LEU A 119 1.89 -15.36 7.26
C LEU A 119 2.88 -15.91 8.29
N ARG A 120 3.20 -15.13 9.33
CA ARG A 120 4.01 -15.60 10.47
C ARG A 120 3.31 -16.74 11.22
N ASP A 121 2.02 -16.62 11.51
CA ASP A 121 1.19 -17.68 12.14
C ASP A 121 1.17 -18.96 11.29
N ALA A 122 1.22 -18.83 9.96
CA ALA A 122 1.31 -19.95 9.01
C ALA A 122 2.71 -20.59 8.96
N GLY A 123 3.72 -19.98 9.62
CA GLY A 123 5.07 -20.51 9.76
C GLY A 123 6.10 -19.91 8.80
N ALA A 124 5.85 -18.72 8.21
CA ALA A 124 6.88 -17.99 7.46
C ALA A 124 8.04 -17.60 8.39
N THR A 125 9.28 -17.80 7.92
CA THR A 125 10.49 -17.43 8.66
C THR A 125 10.88 -15.97 8.43
N GLU A 126 10.71 -15.49 7.20
CA GLU A 126 10.89 -14.10 6.83
C GLU A 126 9.76 -13.63 5.90
N VAL A 127 9.41 -12.34 5.98
CA VAL A 127 8.39 -11.70 5.13
C VAL A 127 8.93 -10.37 4.61
N HIS A 128 9.28 -10.34 3.33
CA HIS A 128 9.75 -9.15 2.62
C HIS A 128 8.60 -8.57 1.82
N MET A 129 8.06 -7.43 2.25
CA MET A 129 6.99 -6.74 1.53
C MET A 129 7.54 -5.93 0.35
N ARG A 130 6.92 -6.07 -0.81
CA ARG A 130 7.26 -5.36 -2.04
C ARG A 130 6.00 -4.78 -2.67
N ILE A 131 5.94 -3.47 -2.78
CA ILE A 131 4.73 -2.74 -3.16
C ILE A 131 4.91 -2.13 -4.55
N VAL A 132 3.99 -2.44 -5.46
CA VAL A 132 4.08 -2.00 -6.87
C VAL A 132 3.46 -0.63 -7.14
N SER A 133 3.17 0.13 -6.10
CA SER A 133 2.98 1.58 -6.17
C SER A 133 4.10 2.29 -5.42
N PRO A 134 4.39 3.56 -5.73
CA PRO A 134 5.12 4.44 -4.82
C PRO A 134 4.36 4.62 -3.50
N GLU A 135 5.00 5.22 -2.51
CA GLU A 135 4.37 5.61 -1.26
C GLU A 135 3.22 6.57 -1.50
N VAL A 136 2.03 6.25 -0.93
CA VAL A 136 0.85 7.12 -1.01
C VAL A 136 0.96 8.15 0.11
N MET A 137 1.45 9.34 -0.23
CA MET A 137 1.77 10.40 0.73
C MET A 137 0.76 11.55 0.74
N TRP A 138 -0.10 11.64 -0.28
CA TRP A 138 -1.02 12.75 -0.47
C TRP A 138 -2.45 12.28 -0.70
N PRO A 139 -3.46 13.05 -0.26
CA PRO A 139 -4.87 12.74 -0.48
C PRO A 139 -5.22 12.71 -1.96
N CYS A 140 -6.30 11.98 -2.29
CA CYS A 140 -6.89 12.00 -3.63
C CYS A 140 -8.18 12.81 -3.62
N PHE A 141 -8.31 13.77 -4.56
CA PHE A 141 -9.53 14.57 -4.76
C PHE A 141 -10.31 14.14 -6.01
N TYR A 142 -9.93 13.02 -6.63
CA TYR A 142 -10.46 12.56 -7.92
C TYR A 142 -11.20 11.21 -7.84
N GLY A 143 -11.72 10.88 -6.65
CA GLY A 143 -12.62 9.74 -6.47
C GLY A 143 -12.06 8.52 -5.74
N ILE A 144 -10.83 8.59 -5.22
CA ILE A 144 -10.29 7.56 -4.31
C ILE A 144 -10.52 8.01 -2.87
N ASP A 145 -10.99 7.09 -2.02
CA ASP A 145 -11.27 7.33 -0.59
C ASP A 145 -9.97 7.42 0.24
N THR A 146 -9.22 8.49 0.01
CA THR A 146 -8.01 8.89 0.73
C THR A 146 -8.02 10.39 0.88
N ASP A 147 -8.94 10.89 1.71
CA ASP A 147 -9.32 12.30 1.79
C ASP A 147 -8.43 13.14 2.71
N THR A 148 -7.70 12.51 3.63
CA THR A 148 -6.85 13.22 4.59
C THR A 148 -5.48 12.57 4.77
N ARG A 149 -4.44 13.39 4.91
CA ARG A 149 -3.04 12.98 4.99
C ARG A 149 -2.68 12.30 6.31
N ASP A 150 -3.38 12.63 7.39
CA ASP A 150 -3.19 11.99 8.70
C ASP A 150 -3.51 10.49 8.71
N GLN A 151 -4.35 10.03 7.77
CA GLN A 151 -4.69 8.62 7.61
C GLN A 151 -3.70 7.83 6.73
N LEU A 152 -2.84 8.52 5.98
CA LEU A 152 -1.85 7.91 5.10
C LEU A 152 -0.61 7.51 5.90
N ILE A 153 -0.32 6.21 6.00
CA ILE A 153 0.79 5.72 6.83
C ILE A 153 2.12 6.30 6.38
N ALA A 154 2.39 6.35 5.07
CA ALA A 154 3.63 6.87 4.50
C ALA A 154 3.81 8.39 4.68
N ALA A 155 2.73 9.13 4.95
CA ALA A 155 2.82 10.55 5.30
C ALA A 155 3.17 10.80 6.77
N ASN A 156 3.10 9.77 7.63
CA ASN A 156 3.25 9.86 9.07
C ASN A 156 4.39 9.00 9.64
N MET A 157 4.97 8.11 8.84
CA MET A 157 6.05 7.21 9.22
C MET A 157 7.06 7.10 8.09
N THR A 158 8.31 6.95 8.42
CA THR A 158 9.35 6.56 7.46
C THR A 158 9.19 5.11 7.01
N ASN A 159 9.86 4.71 5.94
CA ASN A 159 9.81 3.33 5.45
C ASN A 159 10.27 2.32 6.51
N ASP A 160 11.32 2.64 7.28
CA ASP A 160 11.83 1.77 8.34
C ASP A 160 10.83 1.65 9.50
N GLU A 161 10.20 2.75 9.91
CA GLU A 161 9.15 2.74 10.94
C GLU A 161 7.92 1.95 10.47
N MET A 162 7.52 2.07 9.20
CA MET A 162 6.43 1.27 8.64
C MET A 162 6.77 -0.22 8.63
N CYS A 163 8.00 -0.56 8.24
CA CYS A 163 8.51 -1.93 8.21
C CYS A 163 8.43 -2.57 9.61
N GLU A 164 8.97 -1.89 10.62
CA GLU A 164 8.94 -2.31 12.02
C GLU A 164 7.50 -2.42 12.55
N TRP A 165 6.67 -1.40 12.33
CA TRP A 165 5.28 -1.38 12.77
C TRP A 165 4.45 -2.53 12.19
N MET A 166 4.70 -2.90 10.92
CA MET A 166 4.03 -4.02 10.28
C MET A 166 4.59 -5.39 10.69
N GLY A 167 5.81 -5.46 11.21
CA GLY A 167 6.51 -6.71 11.55
C GLY A 167 7.09 -7.43 10.32
N ALA A 168 7.41 -6.69 9.25
CA ALA A 168 8.12 -7.20 8.09
C ALA A 168 9.64 -7.22 8.33
N ASP A 169 10.36 -8.11 7.62
CA ASP A 169 11.83 -8.14 7.64
C ASP A 169 12.42 -7.08 6.68
N SER A 170 11.69 -6.74 5.64
CA SER A 170 11.98 -5.58 4.80
C SER A 170 10.74 -5.08 4.08
N LEU A 171 10.71 -3.79 3.79
CA LEU A 171 9.67 -3.12 3.03
C LEU A 171 10.30 -2.27 1.92
N ALA A 172 9.79 -2.37 0.71
CA ALA A 172 10.17 -1.46 -0.38
C ALA A 172 9.00 -1.22 -1.33
N PHE A 173 9.00 -0.03 -1.89
CA PHE A 173 8.04 0.45 -2.88
C PHE A 173 8.74 0.61 -4.23
N ILE A 174 8.00 0.46 -5.32
CA ILE A 174 8.51 0.84 -6.64
C ILE A 174 8.76 2.36 -6.66
N SER A 175 9.82 2.79 -7.32
CA SER A 175 10.05 4.22 -7.53
C SER A 175 8.97 4.83 -8.45
N LEU A 176 8.73 6.14 -8.35
CA LEU A 176 7.82 6.83 -9.25
C LEU A 176 8.29 6.70 -10.72
N GLN A 177 9.62 6.73 -10.94
CA GLN A 177 10.18 6.49 -12.26
C GLN A 177 9.93 5.05 -12.73
N GLY A 178 10.14 4.06 -11.86
CA GLY A 178 9.85 2.66 -12.18
C GLY A 178 8.39 2.41 -12.49
N LEU A 179 7.47 3.11 -11.81
CA LEU A 179 6.04 3.09 -12.15
C LEU A 179 5.80 3.62 -13.57
N ARG A 180 6.40 4.75 -13.93
CA ARG A 180 6.32 5.33 -15.31
C ARG A 180 6.89 4.37 -16.35
N ASP A 181 8.05 3.79 -16.09
CA ASP A 181 8.74 2.87 -16.99
C ASP A 181 7.97 1.54 -17.20
N SER A 182 7.06 1.20 -16.28
CA SER A 182 6.17 0.05 -16.43
C SER A 182 5.11 0.22 -17.52
N LEU A 183 4.93 1.45 -18.00
CA LEU A 183 3.93 1.89 -18.97
C LEU A 183 4.60 2.59 -20.16
N PRO A 184 5.38 1.87 -21.00
CA PRO A 184 6.27 2.49 -22.00
C PRO A 184 5.55 3.28 -23.08
N ASP A 185 4.27 3.00 -23.34
CA ASP A 185 3.49 3.62 -24.41
C ASP A 185 2.56 4.74 -23.92
N VAL A 186 2.76 5.25 -22.71
CA VAL A 186 1.94 6.34 -22.15
C VAL A 186 2.17 7.62 -22.92
N ARG A 187 1.08 8.17 -23.46
CA ARG A 187 1.09 9.46 -24.13
C ARG A 187 1.13 10.60 -23.11
N THR A 188 1.88 11.65 -23.41
CA THR A 188 1.81 12.88 -22.62
C THR A 188 0.43 13.53 -22.74
N PRO A 189 -0.14 14.07 -21.62
CA PRO A 189 0.51 14.38 -20.33
C PRO A 189 0.69 13.20 -19.36
N GLY A 190 0.32 11.97 -19.68
CA GLY A 190 0.47 10.83 -18.78
C GLY A 190 -0.72 10.63 -17.81
N TYR A 191 -0.49 9.88 -16.76
CA TYR A 191 -1.48 9.62 -15.71
C TYR A 191 -1.30 10.57 -14.52
N CYS A 192 -2.38 10.76 -13.73
CA CYS A 192 -2.32 11.52 -12.50
C CYS A 192 -1.46 10.78 -11.46
N GLU A 193 -0.48 11.47 -10.89
CA GLU A 193 0.46 10.96 -9.86
C GLU A 193 0.35 11.75 -8.55
N ALA A 194 -0.69 12.57 -8.40
CA ALA A 194 -0.82 13.52 -7.28
C ALA A 194 -0.75 12.86 -5.90
N CYS A 195 -1.30 11.65 -5.74
CA CYS A 195 -1.24 10.90 -4.48
C CYS A 195 0.19 10.47 -4.08
N PHE A 196 1.13 10.45 -5.01
CA PHE A 196 2.54 10.16 -4.78
C PHE A 196 3.39 11.43 -4.67
N SER A 197 3.20 12.38 -5.61
CA SER A 197 4.04 13.57 -5.77
C SER A 197 3.56 14.79 -5.00
N GLY A 198 2.25 14.91 -4.71
CA GLY A 198 1.62 16.12 -4.20
C GLY A 198 1.35 17.18 -5.28
N GLU A 199 1.69 16.90 -6.53
CA GLU A 199 1.43 17.79 -7.67
C GLU A 199 0.08 17.46 -8.29
N TYR A 200 -0.90 18.33 -8.07
CA TYR A 200 -2.27 18.15 -8.54
C TYR A 200 -2.48 18.81 -9.91
N PRO A 201 -3.14 18.12 -10.86
CA PRO A 201 -3.39 18.67 -12.19
C PRO A 201 -4.41 19.83 -12.20
N VAL A 202 -5.14 20.03 -11.09
CA VAL A 202 -6.11 21.12 -10.89
C VAL A 202 -5.86 21.71 -9.51
N ASP A 203 -5.95 23.03 -9.38
CA ASP A 203 -5.79 23.73 -8.10
C ASP A 203 -6.78 23.22 -7.06
N ILE A 204 -6.28 22.85 -5.90
CA ILE A 204 -7.09 22.41 -4.76
C ILE A 204 -7.52 23.64 -3.97
N PRO A 205 -8.84 23.86 -3.76
CA PRO A 205 -9.32 25.02 -2.99
C PRO A 205 -8.69 25.05 -1.59
N ALA A 206 -8.27 26.26 -1.15
CA ALA A 206 -7.54 26.44 0.10
C ALA A 206 -8.27 25.88 1.33
N TYR A 207 -9.60 25.97 1.38
CA TYR A 207 -10.41 25.42 2.47
C TYR A 207 -10.38 23.88 2.52
N THR A 208 -10.24 23.22 1.36
CA THR A 208 -10.08 21.75 1.26
C THR A 208 -8.65 21.37 1.65
N ALA A 209 -7.65 22.06 1.10
CA ALA A 209 -6.24 21.79 1.33
C ALA A 209 -5.85 21.91 2.82
N ARG A 210 -6.40 22.91 3.52
CA ARG A 210 -6.01 23.26 4.89
C ARG A 210 -6.08 22.08 5.87
N ASN A 211 -7.13 21.27 5.82
CA ASN A 211 -7.33 20.13 6.72
C ASN A 211 -6.86 18.82 6.10
N SER A 212 -7.00 18.65 4.78
CA SER A 212 -6.66 17.39 4.10
C SER A 212 -5.16 17.15 4.00
N PHE A 213 -4.33 18.20 4.07
CA PHE A 213 -2.87 18.08 3.96
C PHE A 213 -2.14 17.96 5.30
N MET A 214 -2.83 18.11 6.41
CA MET A 214 -2.21 17.98 7.74
C MET A 214 -1.87 16.51 8.03
N THR A 215 -0.67 16.29 8.54
CA THR A 215 -0.25 15.03 9.13
C THR A 215 -0.72 14.91 10.59
N LYS A 216 -0.53 13.74 11.20
CA LYS A 216 -0.80 13.58 12.65
C LYS A 216 0.06 14.51 13.50
N ALA A 217 1.31 14.74 13.10
CA ALA A 217 2.21 15.65 13.79
C ALA A 217 1.74 17.11 13.68
N ASP A 218 1.24 17.53 12.51
CA ASP A 218 0.67 18.86 12.31
C ASP A 218 -0.54 19.09 13.19
N PHE A 219 -1.45 18.12 13.32
CA PHE A 219 -2.60 18.20 14.22
C PHE A 219 -2.17 18.29 15.68
N ALA A 220 -1.19 17.49 16.12
CA ALA A 220 -0.65 17.53 17.48
C ALA A 220 -0.06 18.91 17.79
N ALA A 221 0.78 19.46 16.91
CA ALA A 221 1.38 20.78 17.06
C ALA A 221 0.34 21.91 17.08
N ALA A 222 -0.70 21.81 16.26
CA ALA A 222 -1.79 22.79 16.27
C ALA A 222 -2.57 22.76 17.61
N TYR A 223 -2.84 21.56 18.14
CA TYR A 223 -3.52 21.40 19.42
C TYR A 223 -2.69 21.95 20.61
N GLU A 224 -1.39 21.65 20.64
CA GLU A 224 -0.48 22.18 21.67
C GLU A 224 -0.41 23.72 21.65
N LYS A 225 -0.39 24.30 20.44
CA LYS A 225 -0.41 25.77 20.28
C LYS A 225 -1.70 26.41 20.81
N GLU A 226 -2.86 25.83 20.47
CA GLU A 226 -4.16 26.28 20.95
C GLU A 226 -4.25 26.15 22.47
N ALA A 227 -3.73 25.07 23.08
CA ALA A 227 -3.70 24.88 24.52
C ALA A 227 -2.83 25.95 25.22
N GLN A 228 -1.64 26.28 24.69
CA GLN A 228 -0.76 27.32 25.22
C GLN A 228 -1.38 28.72 25.10
N GLU A 229 -2.05 29.03 24.00
CA GLU A 229 -2.76 30.30 23.81
C GLU A 229 -3.92 30.45 24.80
N ALA A 230 -4.66 29.36 25.08
CA ALA A 230 -5.73 29.35 26.07
C ALA A 230 -5.22 29.59 27.51
N GLU A 231 -4.10 28.94 27.89
CA GLU A 231 -3.46 29.13 29.20
C GLU A 231 -2.96 30.58 29.36
N ASN A 232 -2.31 31.16 28.35
CA ASN A 232 -1.82 32.52 28.38
C ASN A 232 -2.96 33.57 28.49
N THR A 233 -4.13 33.23 27.94
CA THR A 233 -5.31 34.10 28.02
C THR A 233 -5.92 34.09 29.42
N GLN A 234 -5.87 32.99 30.17
CA GLN A 234 -6.37 32.88 31.54
C GLN A 234 -5.48 33.57 32.59
N VAL A 235 -4.18 33.71 32.29
CA VAL A 235 -3.22 34.38 33.20
C VAL A 235 -3.28 35.92 33.10
N SER A 236 -3.96 36.44 32.08
CA SER A 236 -4.05 37.89 31.80
C SER A 236 -5.32 38.57 32.34
N VAL A 237 -6.11 37.87 33.15
CA VAL A 237 -7.31 38.35 33.86
C VAL A 237 -7.06 38.33 35.35
#